data_53417e8a81bfc52eda7c3e1b0db4bcaa
#
_entry.id   53417e8a81bfc52eda7c3e1b0db4bcaa
#
_cell.length_a   1.000
_cell.length_b   1.000
_cell.length_c   1.000
_cell.angle_alpha   90.00
_cell.angle_beta   90.00
_cell.angle_gamma   90.00
#
_symmetry.space_group_name_H-M   'P 1'
#
loop_
_entity.id
_entity.type
_entity.pdbx_description
1 polymer ?
#
loop_
_entity_poly.entity_id
_entity_poly.type
_entity_poly.pdbx_seq_one_letter_code
_entity_poly.pdbx_strand_id
1 'polypeptide(L)'
;MLDEALDVITQLWTGERVTHRGTYYTVEGARFRPAPVQSPRIPIWVGGVWPYTRPMRGAARWDGVMPLLRLDEGQSETEALRACVTYISSQRETGDPFDVVYSGVTPGDDPTRAAEIVGSFADVGATWWLEPIAPYRYGEGFTEPWNTEKLRERVLAGPPRI
;
A
#
# COMPACT_ATOMS: atom_id res chain seq x y z
N MET A 1 -3.93 0.14 -19.18
CA MET A 1 -4.07 1.55 -18.70
C MET A 1 -3.18 1.82 -17.49
N LEU A 2 -3.36 1.20 -16.31
CA LEU A 2 -2.50 1.48 -15.14
C LEU A 2 -1.02 1.21 -15.43
N ASP A 3 -0.69 0.01 -15.92
CA ASP A 3 0.70 -0.35 -16.21
C ASP A 3 1.35 0.66 -17.16
N GLU A 4 0.67 1.02 -18.26
CA GLU A 4 1.18 2.02 -19.20
C GLU A 4 1.35 3.41 -18.55
N ALA A 5 0.45 3.80 -17.63
CA ALA A 5 0.59 5.04 -16.88
C ALA A 5 1.85 5.04 -16.00
N LEU A 6 2.09 3.93 -15.29
CA LEU A 6 3.26 3.77 -14.43
C LEU A 6 4.56 3.72 -15.24
N ASP A 7 4.55 3.04 -16.40
CA ASP A 7 5.69 3.05 -17.32
C ASP A 7 6.01 4.46 -17.83
N VAL A 8 5.01 5.28 -18.13
CA VAL A 8 5.20 6.69 -18.52
C VAL A 8 5.72 7.53 -17.35
N ILE A 9 5.13 7.38 -16.17
CA ILE A 9 5.53 8.11 -14.97
C ILE A 9 7.00 7.84 -14.62
N THR A 10 7.41 6.57 -14.64
CA THR A 10 8.80 6.20 -14.33
C THR A 10 9.79 6.77 -15.34
N GLN A 11 9.44 6.83 -16.62
CA GLN A 11 10.25 7.51 -17.61
C GLN A 11 10.35 9.02 -17.35
N LEU A 12 9.24 9.68 -17.02
CA LEU A 12 9.23 11.12 -16.70
C LEU A 12 10.07 11.45 -15.45
N TRP A 13 10.13 10.54 -14.49
CA TRP A 13 10.97 10.70 -13.28
C TRP A 13 12.47 10.67 -13.56
N THR A 14 12.91 10.18 -14.71
CA THR A 14 14.35 10.27 -15.08
C THR A 14 14.83 11.72 -15.26
N GLY A 15 13.89 12.67 -15.43
CA GLY A 15 14.24 14.06 -15.74
C GLY A 15 14.72 14.26 -17.18
N GLU A 16 14.70 13.23 -18.00
CA GLU A 16 15.03 13.31 -19.42
C GLU A 16 13.80 13.63 -20.28
N ARG A 17 14.02 13.89 -21.56
CA ARG A 17 12.93 14.16 -22.51
C ARG A 17 12.26 12.85 -22.89
N VAL A 18 10.96 12.73 -22.64
CA VAL A 18 10.18 11.52 -22.88
C VAL A 18 9.23 11.73 -24.06
N THR A 19 9.25 10.78 -24.97
CA THR A 19 8.23 10.62 -26.03
C THR A 19 7.67 9.22 -25.94
N HIS A 20 6.37 9.12 -25.71
CA HIS A 20 5.64 7.85 -25.58
C HIS A 20 4.39 7.89 -26.45
N ARG A 21 4.14 6.82 -27.20
CA ARG A 21 2.91 6.64 -27.97
C ARG A 21 2.35 5.25 -27.67
N GLY A 22 1.46 5.19 -26.70
CA GLY A 22 0.83 3.96 -26.24
C GLY A 22 -0.64 3.86 -26.62
N THR A 23 -1.32 2.88 -26.04
CA THR A 23 -2.74 2.64 -26.26
C THR A 23 -3.62 3.68 -25.57
N TYR A 24 -3.21 4.13 -24.39
CA TYR A 24 -4.01 5.03 -23.52
C TYR A 24 -3.38 6.40 -23.33
N TYR A 25 -2.06 6.50 -23.49
CA TYR A 25 -1.32 7.75 -23.24
C TYR A 25 -0.41 8.11 -24.40
N THR A 26 -0.35 9.41 -24.68
CA THR A 26 0.61 10.00 -25.62
C THR A 26 1.34 11.12 -24.91
N VAL A 27 2.67 11.08 -24.97
CA VAL A 27 3.56 12.13 -24.44
C VAL A 27 4.49 12.54 -25.55
N GLU A 28 4.57 13.83 -25.83
CA GLU A 28 5.39 14.38 -26.92
C GLU A 28 6.50 15.29 -26.36
N GLY A 29 7.68 14.71 -26.15
CA GLY A 29 8.87 15.44 -25.75
C GLY A 29 8.80 16.15 -24.40
N ALA A 30 7.95 15.64 -23.46
CA ALA A 30 7.82 16.21 -22.12
C ALA A 30 9.09 15.96 -21.29
N ARG A 31 9.39 16.90 -20.38
CA ARG A 31 10.50 16.79 -19.44
C ARG A 31 10.07 17.29 -18.08
N PHE A 32 10.23 16.45 -17.04
CA PHE A 32 9.88 16.79 -15.66
C PHE A 32 11.16 17.03 -14.84
N ARG A 33 11.25 18.19 -14.22
CA ARG A 33 12.37 18.55 -13.35
C ARG A 33 11.87 19.29 -12.11
N PRO A 34 12.54 19.11 -10.95
CA PRO A 34 13.69 18.25 -10.73
C PRO A 34 13.33 16.77 -10.82
N ALA A 35 14.30 15.93 -11.15
CA ALA A 35 14.16 14.47 -10.99
C ALA A 35 14.07 14.12 -9.51
N PRO A 36 13.44 12.98 -9.13
CA PRO A 36 13.43 12.49 -7.76
C PRO A 36 14.83 12.31 -7.19
N VAL A 37 14.99 12.53 -5.89
CA VAL A 37 16.26 12.28 -5.19
C VAL A 37 16.46 10.80 -4.85
N GLN A 38 15.38 10.02 -4.85
CA GLN A 38 15.44 8.57 -4.63
C GLN A 38 16.11 7.86 -5.81
N SER A 39 16.94 6.86 -5.50
CA SER A 39 17.60 6.03 -6.49
C SER A 39 17.20 4.56 -6.27
N PRO A 40 16.84 3.82 -7.33
CA PRO A 40 16.84 4.22 -8.75
C PRO A 40 15.65 5.11 -9.13
N ARG A 41 14.59 5.19 -8.33
CA ARG A 41 13.38 6.03 -8.49
C ARG A 41 12.54 6.01 -7.20
N ILE A 42 11.46 6.77 -7.17
CA ILE A 42 10.45 6.67 -6.10
C ILE A 42 9.82 5.27 -6.14
N PRO A 43 9.74 4.55 -5.00
CA PRO A 43 9.03 3.27 -4.94
C PRO A 43 7.54 3.41 -5.28
N ILE A 44 7.00 2.43 -5.99
CA ILE A 44 5.60 2.40 -6.42
C ILE A 44 4.89 1.27 -5.71
N TRP A 45 3.87 1.59 -4.93
CA TRP A 45 2.94 0.63 -4.36
C TRP A 45 1.63 0.63 -5.11
N VAL A 46 1.17 -0.54 -5.53
CA VAL A 46 -0.07 -0.68 -6.30
C VAL A 46 -1.19 -1.18 -5.39
N GLY A 47 -2.29 -0.44 -5.37
CA GLY A 47 -3.50 -0.85 -4.66
C GLY A 47 -4.35 -1.82 -5.48
N GLY A 48 -5.05 -2.72 -4.80
CA GLY A 48 -6.00 -3.62 -5.45
C GLY A 48 -6.80 -4.45 -4.46
N VAL A 49 -7.91 -5.02 -4.91
CA VAL A 49 -8.76 -5.86 -4.07
C VAL A 49 -8.38 -7.33 -4.25
N TRP A 50 -7.98 -8.00 -3.16
CA TRP A 50 -7.85 -9.44 -3.08
C TRP A 50 -9.21 -10.08 -2.80
N PRO A 51 -9.61 -11.21 -3.45
CA PRO A 51 -8.80 -12.13 -4.24
C PRO A 51 -8.79 -11.89 -5.77
N TYR A 52 -9.02 -10.68 -6.26
CA TYR A 52 -8.91 -10.41 -7.69
C TYR A 52 -7.45 -10.45 -8.13
N THR A 53 -7.08 -11.48 -8.90
CA THR A 53 -5.69 -11.76 -9.26
C THR A 53 -5.08 -10.77 -10.24
N ARG A 54 -5.89 -10.12 -11.08
CA ARG A 54 -5.38 -9.18 -12.10
C ARG A 54 -4.64 -7.98 -11.50
N PRO A 55 -5.19 -7.25 -10.49
CA PRO A 55 -4.45 -6.17 -9.83
C PRO A 55 -3.19 -6.67 -9.12
N MET A 56 -3.27 -7.84 -8.47
CA MET A 56 -2.13 -8.42 -7.74
C MET A 56 -0.98 -8.80 -8.66
N ARG A 57 -1.28 -9.35 -9.84
CA ARG A 57 -0.27 -9.64 -10.87
C ARG A 57 0.35 -8.34 -11.43
N GLY A 58 -0.43 -7.28 -11.56
CA GLY A 58 0.09 -5.95 -11.90
C GLY A 58 1.04 -5.43 -10.83
N ALA A 59 0.65 -5.52 -9.54
CA ALA A 59 1.48 -5.09 -8.41
C ALA A 59 2.82 -5.84 -8.33
N ALA A 60 2.85 -7.13 -8.67
CA ALA A 60 4.06 -7.97 -8.65
C ALA A 60 5.22 -7.42 -9.50
N ARG A 61 4.94 -6.55 -10.47
CA ARG A 61 5.94 -5.88 -11.32
C ARG A 61 6.59 -4.65 -10.68
N TRP A 62 6.04 -4.15 -9.58
CA TRP A 62 6.45 -2.91 -8.93
C TRP A 62 7.10 -3.19 -7.57
N ASP A 63 7.22 -2.15 -6.73
CA ASP A 63 7.99 -2.22 -5.49
C ASP A 63 7.15 -2.68 -4.29
N GLY A 64 5.83 -2.68 -4.42
CA GLY A 64 4.97 -3.13 -3.34
C GLY A 64 3.49 -3.15 -3.69
N VAL A 65 2.71 -3.66 -2.75
CA VAL A 65 1.26 -3.78 -2.82
C VAL A 65 0.60 -3.21 -1.56
N MET A 66 -0.54 -2.57 -1.74
CA MET A 66 -1.49 -2.24 -0.68
C MET A 66 -2.82 -2.96 -0.95
N PRO A 67 -3.00 -4.21 -0.47
CA PRO A 67 -4.18 -4.98 -0.75
C PRO A 67 -5.37 -4.51 0.11
N LEU A 68 -6.53 -4.39 -0.52
CA LEU A 68 -7.82 -4.35 0.16
C LEU A 68 -8.32 -5.79 0.24
N LEU A 69 -8.46 -6.32 1.45
CA LEU A 69 -8.86 -7.72 1.63
C LEU A 69 -10.39 -7.82 1.61
N ARG A 70 -10.92 -8.58 0.67
CA ARG A 70 -12.30 -9.06 0.69
C ARG A 70 -12.29 -10.46 1.27
N LEU A 71 -12.87 -10.61 2.44
CA LEU A 71 -12.87 -11.87 3.18
C LEU A 71 -14.02 -12.77 2.75
N ASP A 72 -13.77 -14.07 2.71
CA ASP A 72 -14.79 -15.08 2.65
C ASP A 72 -15.36 -15.33 4.06
N GLU A 73 -16.52 -16.00 4.15
CA GLU A 73 -17.14 -16.33 5.43
C GLU A 73 -16.19 -17.17 6.31
N GLY A 74 -15.94 -16.70 7.51
CA GLY A 74 -15.04 -17.35 8.49
C GLY A 74 -13.53 -17.17 8.23
N GLN A 75 -13.14 -16.47 7.17
CA GLN A 75 -11.72 -16.19 6.87
C GLN A 75 -11.21 -15.02 7.71
N SER A 76 -10.02 -15.16 8.29
CA SER A 76 -9.32 -14.07 8.96
C SER A 76 -8.56 -13.19 7.97
N GLU A 77 -8.31 -11.92 8.37
CA GLU A 77 -7.50 -10.98 7.57
C GLU A 77 -6.07 -11.48 7.36
N THR A 78 -5.47 -12.12 8.37
CA THR A 78 -4.12 -12.69 8.27
C THR A 78 -4.04 -13.87 7.30
N GLU A 79 -5.07 -14.72 7.26
CA GLU A 79 -5.16 -15.81 6.26
C GLU A 79 -5.30 -15.23 4.84
N ALA A 80 -6.17 -14.24 4.66
CA ALA A 80 -6.35 -13.59 3.37
C ALA A 80 -5.07 -12.87 2.91
N LEU A 81 -4.38 -12.16 3.82
CA LEU A 81 -3.12 -11.51 3.51
C LEU A 81 -2.03 -12.53 3.14
N ARG A 82 -1.90 -13.61 3.90
CA ARG A 82 -0.95 -14.70 3.58
C ARG A 82 -1.18 -15.26 2.19
N ALA A 83 -2.43 -15.51 1.82
CA ALA A 83 -2.79 -16.01 0.49
C ALA A 83 -2.44 -14.99 -0.60
N CYS A 84 -2.72 -13.70 -0.37
CA CYS A 84 -2.35 -12.61 -1.27
C CYS A 84 -0.83 -12.53 -1.49
N VAL A 85 -0.05 -12.52 -0.40
CA VAL A 85 1.42 -12.47 -0.44
C VAL A 85 1.99 -13.67 -1.18
N THR A 86 1.49 -14.87 -0.88
CA THR A 86 1.90 -16.11 -1.57
C THR A 86 1.63 -16.02 -3.07
N TYR A 87 0.45 -15.55 -3.45
CA TYR A 87 0.12 -15.35 -4.86
C TYR A 87 1.08 -14.36 -5.54
N ILE A 88 1.27 -13.18 -4.95
CA ILE A 88 2.17 -12.16 -5.51
C ILE A 88 3.58 -12.70 -5.66
N SER A 89 4.11 -13.38 -4.63
CA SER A 89 5.45 -13.99 -4.67
C SER A 89 5.60 -14.98 -5.82
N SER A 90 4.54 -15.75 -6.14
CA SER A 90 4.54 -16.67 -7.29
C SER A 90 4.54 -15.97 -8.66
N GLN A 91 4.19 -14.69 -8.70
CA GLN A 91 4.14 -13.88 -9.94
C GLN A 91 5.38 -13.01 -10.13
N ARG A 92 6.23 -12.89 -9.11
CA ARG A 92 7.45 -12.07 -9.18
C ARG A 92 8.56 -12.83 -9.89
N GLU A 93 9.23 -12.16 -10.81
CA GLU A 93 10.36 -12.69 -11.59
C GLU A 93 11.72 -12.34 -10.96
N THR A 94 11.73 -11.40 -10.00
CA THR A 94 12.94 -10.93 -9.32
C THR A 94 12.89 -11.24 -7.83
N GLY A 95 14.08 -11.35 -7.21
CA GLY A 95 14.25 -11.45 -5.75
C GLY A 95 14.39 -10.11 -5.04
N ASP A 96 14.11 -8.99 -5.72
CA ASP A 96 14.22 -7.67 -5.13
C ASP A 96 13.26 -7.48 -3.95
N PRO A 97 13.59 -6.61 -2.98
CA PRO A 97 12.68 -6.26 -1.89
C PRO A 97 11.30 -5.87 -2.40
N PHE A 98 10.27 -6.27 -1.66
CA PHE A 98 8.88 -5.99 -2.02
C PHE A 98 8.09 -5.60 -0.78
N ASP A 99 7.48 -4.44 -0.82
CA ASP A 99 6.68 -3.94 0.29
C ASP A 99 5.26 -4.49 0.26
N VAL A 100 4.82 -4.99 1.40
CA VAL A 100 3.42 -5.36 1.65
C VAL A 100 2.85 -4.42 2.69
N VAL A 101 2.04 -3.49 2.23
CA VAL A 101 1.49 -2.41 3.06
C VAL A 101 0.11 -2.80 3.53
N TYR A 102 -0.05 -2.99 4.83
CA TYR A 102 -1.34 -3.30 5.41
C TYR A 102 -1.86 -2.13 6.27
N SER A 103 -3.16 -1.82 6.13
CA SER A 103 -3.82 -0.80 6.93
C SER A 103 -4.76 -1.46 7.93
N GLY A 104 -4.48 -1.26 9.21
CA GLY A 104 -5.26 -1.83 10.30
C GLY A 104 -5.33 -0.91 11.51
N VAL A 105 -6.12 -1.28 12.50
CA VAL A 105 -6.38 -0.49 13.69
C VAL A 105 -5.79 -1.16 14.92
N THR A 106 -4.99 -0.42 15.69
CA THR A 106 -4.46 -0.88 16.98
C THR A 106 -4.96 -0.04 18.14
N PRO A 107 -5.12 -0.60 19.38
CA PRO A 107 -5.42 0.20 20.55
C PRO A 107 -4.25 1.15 20.87
N GLY A 108 -4.57 2.39 21.25
CA GLY A 108 -3.57 3.37 21.66
C GLY A 108 -3.15 3.25 23.13
N ASP A 109 -3.97 2.60 23.94
CA ASP A 109 -3.86 2.45 25.39
C ASP A 109 -3.36 1.06 25.83
N ASP A 110 -3.21 0.12 24.91
CA ASP A 110 -2.69 -1.23 25.15
C ASP A 110 -1.53 -1.55 24.17
N PRO A 111 -0.30 -1.20 24.54
CA PRO A 111 0.88 -1.45 23.69
C PRO A 111 1.13 -2.94 23.42
N THR A 112 0.83 -3.81 24.39
CA THR A 112 1.02 -5.26 24.25
C THR A 112 0.08 -5.81 23.18
N ARG A 113 -1.19 -5.45 23.28
CA ARG A 113 -2.18 -5.87 22.29
C ARG A 113 -1.91 -5.28 20.91
N ALA A 114 -1.44 -4.03 20.85
CA ALA A 114 -1.03 -3.40 19.59
C ALA A 114 0.12 -4.16 18.93
N ALA A 115 1.15 -4.54 19.70
CA ALA A 115 2.28 -5.34 19.21
C ALA A 115 1.85 -6.73 18.72
N GLU A 116 0.97 -7.43 19.46
CA GLU A 116 0.41 -8.73 19.05
C GLU A 116 -0.32 -8.63 17.69
N ILE A 117 -1.16 -7.61 17.53
CA ILE A 117 -1.90 -7.40 16.28
C ILE A 117 -0.91 -7.19 15.12
N VAL A 118 -0.01 -6.22 15.22
CA VAL A 118 0.94 -5.93 14.14
C VAL A 118 1.86 -7.11 13.87
N GLY A 119 2.34 -7.79 14.93
CA GLY A 119 3.17 -8.98 14.81
C GLY A 119 2.49 -10.09 14.01
N SER A 120 1.19 -10.35 14.25
CA SER A 120 0.45 -11.35 13.50
C SER A 120 0.38 -11.08 11.99
N PHE A 121 0.35 -9.81 11.58
CA PHE A 121 0.42 -9.42 10.17
C PHE A 121 1.84 -9.45 9.61
N ALA A 122 2.85 -9.09 10.42
CA ALA A 122 4.25 -9.23 10.04
C ALA A 122 4.61 -10.70 9.77
N ASP A 123 4.14 -11.64 10.59
CA ASP A 123 4.34 -13.08 10.44
C ASP A 123 3.77 -13.66 9.13
N VAL A 124 2.82 -12.96 8.52
CA VAL A 124 2.23 -13.35 7.24
C VAL A 124 2.72 -12.51 6.05
N GLY A 125 3.71 -11.65 6.29
CA GLY A 125 4.45 -10.96 5.26
C GLY A 125 4.16 -9.48 5.08
N ALA A 126 3.40 -8.83 5.99
CA ALA A 126 3.30 -7.38 6.00
C ALA A 126 4.65 -6.75 6.36
N THR A 127 5.10 -5.77 5.57
CA THR A 127 6.35 -5.02 5.81
C THR A 127 6.09 -3.60 6.31
N TRP A 128 4.89 -3.09 6.06
CA TRP A 128 4.44 -1.78 6.49
C TRP A 128 3.07 -1.87 7.16
N TRP A 129 2.94 -1.19 8.30
CA TRP A 129 1.68 -0.99 8.98
C TRP A 129 1.22 0.45 8.84
N LEU A 130 0.03 0.67 8.29
CA LEU A 130 -0.61 1.98 8.23
C LEU A 130 -1.72 2.03 9.27
N GLU A 131 -1.54 2.91 10.25
CA GLU A 131 -2.55 3.19 11.27
C GLU A 131 -3.47 4.32 10.80
N PRO A 132 -4.72 4.07 10.47
CA PRO A 132 -5.64 5.11 10.00
C PRO A 132 -6.02 6.04 11.15
N ILE A 133 -5.76 7.33 10.98
CA ILE A 133 -6.23 8.38 11.88
C ILE A 133 -7.45 9.05 11.22
N ALA A 134 -8.58 8.38 11.33
CA ALA A 134 -9.80 8.76 10.63
C ALA A 134 -11.04 8.49 11.49
N PRO A 135 -12.16 9.21 11.27
CA PRO A 135 -13.36 9.12 12.10
C PRO A 135 -13.99 7.72 12.13
N TYR A 136 -13.94 6.98 11.04
CA TYR A 136 -14.48 5.62 10.99
C TYR A 136 -13.85 4.66 12.01
N ARG A 137 -12.63 4.97 12.50
CA ARG A 137 -11.97 4.24 13.58
C ARG A 137 -12.84 4.16 14.84
N TYR A 138 -13.67 5.19 15.07
CA TYR A 138 -14.54 5.32 16.23
C TYR A 138 -16.02 5.14 15.88
N GLY A 139 -16.33 4.58 14.71
CA GLY A 139 -17.69 4.39 14.22
C GLY A 139 -18.35 5.68 13.70
N GLU A 140 -17.58 6.74 13.49
CA GLU A 140 -18.05 8.03 13.00
C GLU A 140 -17.97 8.10 11.46
N GLY A 141 -18.93 8.77 10.84
CA GLY A 141 -18.94 9.02 9.39
C GLY A 141 -18.02 10.17 8.99
N PHE A 142 -17.75 10.28 7.69
CA PHE A 142 -16.97 11.39 7.15
C PHE A 142 -17.77 12.70 7.01
N THR A 143 -19.09 12.64 7.11
CA THR A 143 -20.01 13.79 6.91
C THR A 143 -20.33 14.53 8.18
N GLU A 144 -20.02 13.98 9.35
CA GLU A 144 -20.27 14.56 10.65
C GLU A 144 -19.02 15.25 11.21
N PRO A 145 -19.15 16.17 12.19
CA PRO A 145 -17.99 16.72 12.88
C PRO A 145 -17.17 15.60 13.53
N TRP A 146 -15.89 15.54 13.21
CA TRP A 146 -15.00 14.50 13.74
C TRP A 146 -14.69 14.75 15.21
N ASN A 147 -14.63 13.68 16.00
CA ASN A 147 -14.10 13.74 17.36
C ASN A 147 -12.57 13.91 17.30
N THR A 148 -12.16 15.15 17.12
CA THR A 148 -10.75 15.51 16.96
C THR A 148 -9.92 15.22 18.21
N GLU A 149 -10.54 15.16 19.40
CA GLU A 149 -9.84 14.83 20.63
C GLU A 149 -9.38 13.37 20.65
N LYS A 150 -10.27 12.44 20.35
CA LYS A 150 -9.92 11.01 20.22
C LYS A 150 -8.85 10.76 19.15
N LEU A 151 -8.93 11.46 18.01
CA LEU A 151 -7.92 11.38 16.97
C LEU A 151 -6.56 11.89 17.46
N ARG A 152 -6.57 13.02 18.17
CA ARG A 152 -5.37 13.60 18.78
C ARG A 152 -4.75 12.68 19.81
N GLU A 153 -5.54 12.09 20.70
CA GLU A 153 -5.10 11.11 21.69
C GLU A 153 -4.40 9.92 21.03
N ARG A 154 -4.99 9.40 19.94
CA ARG A 154 -4.38 8.29 19.20
C ARG A 154 -3.05 8.67 18.56
N VAL A 155 -2.93 9.89 18.01
CA VAL A 155 -1.66 10.40 17.47
C VAL A 155 -0.62 10.52 18.58
N LEU A 156 -0.99 11.02 19.75
CA LEU A 156 -0.09 11.18 20.88
C LEU A 156 0.36 9.85 21.49
N ALA A 157 -0.46 8.80 21.40
CA ALA A 157 -0.08 7.44 21.80
C ALA A 157 1.07 6.88 20.95
N GLY A 158 1.30 7.43 19.76
CA GLY A 158 2.35 7.02 18.84
C GLY A 158 2.05 5.72 18.08
N PRO A 159 2.98 5.27 17.23
CA PRO A 159 2.83 4.02 16.50
C PRO A 159 2.96 2.80 17.42
N PRO A 160 2.37 1.65 17.06
CA PRO A 160 2.65 0.39 17.75
C PRO A 160 4.14 0.08 17.69
N ARG A 161 4.68 -0.46 18.78
CA ARG A 161 6.08 -0.86 18.89
C ARG A 161 6.14 -2.38 18.91
N ILE A 162 6.79 -2.96 17.92
CA ILE A 162 7.06 -4.40 17.78
C ILE A 162 8.53 -4.71 18.04
#